data_1488b824aa1397d24b20e5f9fed2e48c
#
_entry.id   1488b824aa1397d24b20e5f9fed2e48c
#
_cell.length_a   1.000
_cell.length_b   1.000
_cell.length_c   1.000
_cell.angle_alpha   90.00
_cell.angle_beta   90.00
_cell.angle_gamma   90.00
#
_symmetry.space_group_name_H-M   'P 1'
#
loop_
_entity.id
_entity.type
_entity.pdbx_description
1 polymer ?
#
loop_
_entity_poly.entity_id
_entity_poly.type
_entity_poly.pdbx_seq_one_letter_code
_entity_poly.pdbx_strand_id
1 'polypeptide(L)'
;MHDLNDFPAQALPDGLRHARHIEAALSGGLDSVVLLHLLSRLAGRLNIKLTAVHVHHGLQDEADGWLEFCRGYCGRLAVPLRWQKVDVVSDVLGIEAAARQARYRVFGETEADVLAAAHHADDQVETFMLAALRGGGLRALSAMPAVRPLNRRTLLWRP
;
A
#
# COMPACT_ATOMS: atom_id res chain seq x y z
N MET A 1 -17.26 -12.83 17.76
CA MET A 1 -17.00 -12.70 16.32
C MET A 1 -17.11 -11.22 16.00
N HIS A 2 -16.00 -10.47 15.97
CA HIS A 2 -16.05 -9.06 15.60
C HIS A 2 -16.49 -8.98 14.15
N ASP A 3 -17.59 -8.25 13.95
CA ASP A 3 -18.15 -8.03 12.62
C ASP A 3 -17.15 -7.15 11.83
N LEU A 4 -16.53 -7.72 10.79
CA LEU A 4 -15.64 -6.99 9.87
C LEU A 4 -16.35 -5.81 9.17
N ASN A 5 -17.66 -5.70 9.38
CA ASN A 5 -18.48 -4.60 8.91
C ASN A 5 -18.33 -3.31 9.74
N ASP A 6 -17.71 -3.39 10.92
CA ASP A 6 -17.53 -2.25 11.82
C ASP A 6 -16.07 -1.75 11.84
N PHE A 7 -15.52 -1.47 10.66
CA PHE A 7 -14.28 -0.67 10.62
C PHE A 7 -14.66 0.77 11.03
N PRO A 8 -14.35 1.17 12.27
CA PRO A 8 -14.83 2.45 12.76
C PRO A 8 -14.17 3.59 12.00
N ALA A 9 -14.94 4.64 11.68
CA ALA A 9 -14.40 5.89 11.10
C ALA A 9 -13.27 6.49 11.99
N GLN A 10 -13.24 6.11 13.26
CA GLN A 10 -12.18 6.44 14.24
C GLN A 10 -10.86 5.67 13.98
N ALA A 11 -10.84 4.65 13.11
CA ALA A 11 -9.62 3.94 12.74
C ALA A 11 -8.71 4.74 11.80
N LEU A 12 -9.22 5.83 11.19
CA LEU A 12 -8.35 6.76 10.48
C LEU A 12 -7.55 7.58 11.49
N PRO A 13 -6.21 7.58 11.43
CA PRO A 13 -5.39 8.50 12.21
C PRO A 13 -5.86 9.95 12.04
N ASP A 14 -5.75 10.76 13.08
CA ASP A 14 -6.21 12.16 13.06
C ASP A 14 -5.71 12.95 11.85
N GLY A 15 -4.47 12.72 11.42
CA GLY A 15 -3.89 13.34 10.23
C GLY A 15 -4.55 12.94 8.90
N LEU A 16 -5.37 11.89 8.87
CA LEU A 16 -6.06 11.39 7.67
C LEU A 16 -7.56 11.72 7.64
N ARG A 17 -8.11 12.29 8.71
CA ARG A 17 -9.56 12.59 8.80
C ARG A 17 -10.04 13.63 7.80
N HIS A 18 -9.13 14.40 7.23
CA HIS A 18 -9.42 15.42 6.22
C HIS A 18 -9.14 14.95 4.78
N ALA A 19 -8.69 13.69 4.61
CA ALA A 19 -8.44 13.14 3.30
C ALA A 19 -9.75 13.07 2.50
N ARG A 20 -9.71 13.56 1.28
CA ARG A 20 -10.82 13.50 0.32
C ARG A 20 -10.62 12.42 -0.73
N HIS A 21 -9.39 12.01 -0.92
CA HIS A 21 -9.01 10.98 -1.87
C HIS A 21 -7.98 10.03 -1.25
N ILE A 22 -8.33 8.75 -1.19
CA ILE A 22 -7.44 7.66 -0.77
C ILE A 22 -7.16 6.78 -1.99
N GLU A 23 -5.91 6.46 -2.23
CA GLU A 23 -5.50 5.44 -3.19
C GLU A 23 -4.96 4.23 -2.45
N ALA A 24 -5.49 3.03 -2.73
CA ALA A 24 -5.03 1.78 -2.11
C ALA A 24 -3.99 1.10 -2.98
N ALA A 25 -2.83 0.77 -2.42
CA ALA A 25 -1.84 -0.07 -3.07
C ALA A 25 -2.33 -1.53 -3.06
N LEU A 26 -2.60 -2.09 -4.24
CA LEU A 26 -3.17 -3.41 -4.42
C LEU A 26 -2.15 -4.33 -5.10
N SER A 27 -1.51 -5.21 -4.34
CA SER A 27 -0.57 -6.20 -4.89
C SER A 27 -1.26 -7.44 -5.45
N GLY A 28 -2.49 -7.72 -5.01
CA GLY A 28 -3.23 -8.96 -5.24
C GLY A 28 -3.11 -9.96 -4.08
N GLY A 29 -2.14 -9.78 -3.19
CA GLY A 29 -2.04 -10.58 -1.95
C GLY A 29 -3.18 -10.28 -0.98
N LEU A 30 -3.44 -11.23 -0.07
CA LEU A 30 -4.58 -11.24 0.85
C LEU A 30 -4.78 -9.90 1.57
N ASP A 31 -3.72 -9.36 2.18
CA ASP A 31 -3.85 -8.14 3.01
C ASP A 31 -4.18 -6.90 2.19
N SER A 32 -3.60 -6.77 1.01
CA SER A 32 -3.91 -5.65 0.11
C SER A 32 -5.36 -5.72 -0.36
N VAL A 33 -5.88 -6.93 -0.56
CA VAL A 33 -7.28 -7.18 -0.94
C VAL A 33 -8.22 -6.85 0.22
N VAL A 34 -7.89 -7.32 1.43
CA VAL A 34 -8.66 -6.99 2.65
C VAL A 34 -8.66 -5.50 2.91
N LEU A 35 -7.49 -4.85 2.82
CA LEU A 35 -7.39 -3.40 2.99
C LEU A 35 -8.28 -2.65 2.00
N LEU A 36 -8.21 -2.99 0.70
CA LEU A 36 -9.05 -2.37 -0.32
C LEU A 36 -10.55 -2.59 -0.03
N HIS A 37 -10.93 -3.80 0.41
CA HIS A 37 -12.31 -4.10 0.77
C HIS A 37 -12.81 -3.21 1.92
N LEU A 38 -12.05 -3.12 3.01
CA LEU A 38 -12.38 -2.28 4.16
C LEU A 38 -12.46 -0.80 3.77
N LEU A 39 -11.50 -0.32 2.98
CA LEU A 39 -11.49 1.05 2.48
C LEU A 39 -12.69 1.36 1.58
N SER A 40 -13.13 0.41 0.75
CA SER A 40 -14.31 0.62 -0.12
C SER A 40 -15.58 0.85 0.69
N ARG A 41 -15.74 0.13 1.80
CA ARG A 41 -16.88 0.34 2.73
C ARG A 41 -16.77 1.66 3.48
N LEU A 42 -15.58 2.01 3.95
CA LEU A 42 -15.32 3.27 4.66
C LEU A 42 -15.53 4.47 3.74
N ALA A 43 -15.02 4.41 2.51
CA ALA A 43 -15.11 5.48 1.52
C ALA A 43 -16.57 5.84 1.20
N GLY A 44 -17.43 4.81 1.02
CA GLY A 44 -18.86 5.00 0.81
C GLY A 44 -19.57 5.69 2.00
N ARG A 45 -19.15 5.38 3.24
CA ARG A 45 -19.71 5.99 4.47
C ARG A 45 -19.27 7.43 4.69
N LEU A 46 -18.02 7.75 4.34
CA LEU A 46 -17.41 9.06 4.60
C LEU A 46 -17.40 9.98 3.38
N ASN A 47 -17.98 9.55 2.26
CA ASN A 47 -17.96 10.27 0.98
C ASN A 47 -16.52 10.65 0.54
N ILE A 48 -15.59 9.68 0.67
CA ILE A 48 -14.21 9.80 0.26
C ILE A 48 -14.04 9.14 -1.12
N LYS A 49 -13.35 9.79 -2.04
CA LYS A 49 -12.94 9.18 -3.30
C LYS A 49 -11.94 8.06 -3.00
N LEU A 50 -12.22 6.84 -3.49
CA LEU A 50 -11.30 5.71 -3.40
C LEU A 50 -10.84 5.30 -4.80
N THR A 51 -9.54 5.10 -4.96
CA THR A 51 -8.93 4.51 -6.15
C THR A 51 -7.96 3.43 -5.71
N ALA A 52 -7.47 2.64 -6.65
CA ALA A 52 -6.44 1.64 -6.39
C ALA A 52 -5.27 1.77 -7.37
N VAL A 53 -4.08 1.35 -6.96
CA VAL A 53 -2.90 1.24 -7.81
C VAL A 53 -2.28 -0.14 -7.71
N HIS A 54 -2.00 -0.75 -8.87
CA HIS A 54 -1.25 -2.01 -8.97
C HIS A 54 0.06 -1.77 -9.72
N VAL A 55 1.17 -2.29 -9.16
CA VAL A 55 2.48 -2.24 -9.82
C VAL A 55 2.83 -3.63 -10.31
N HIS A 56 2.92 -3.77 -11.62
CA HIS A 56 3.24 -5.02 -12.28
C HIS A 56 4.76 -5.09 -12.51
N HIS A 57 5.45 -5.93 -11.76
CA HIS A 57 6.91 -6.01 -11.79
C HIS A 57 7.46 -6.87 -12.93
N GLY A 58 6.64 -7.70 -13.58
CA GLY A 58 7.06 -8.58 -14.68
C GLY A 58 8.09 -9.65 -14.30
N LEU A 59 8.29 -9.92 -12.98
CA LEU A 59 9.34 -10.82 -12.49
C LEU A 59 8.89 -12.28 -12.41
N GLN A 60 7.62 -12.55 -12.51
CA GLN A 60 7.01 -13.88 -12.37
C GLN A 60 6.02 -14.10 -13.49
N ASP A 61 5.91 -15.36 -13.95
CA ASP A 61 4.96 -15.74 -15.00
C ASP A 61 3.50 -15.49 -14.59
N GLU A 62 3.23 -15.50 -13.27
CA GLU A 62 1.91 -15.24 -12.71
C GLU A 62 1.56 -13.72 -12.61
N ALA A 63 2.48 -12.82 -12.92
CA ALA A 63 2.28 -11.38 -12.76
C ALA A 63 1.09 -10.84 -13.57
N ASP A 64 0.86 -11.39 -14.78
CA ASP A 64 -0.30 -11.05 -15.60
C ASP A 64 -1.61 -11.55 -14.96
N GLY A 65 -1.58 -12.74 -14.32
CA GLY A 65 -2.72 -13.28 -13.58
C GLY A 65 -3.08 -12.42 -12.36
N TRP A 66 -2.09 -11.88 -11.65
CA TRP A 66 -2.31 -10.96 -10.54
C TRP A 66 -2.94 -9.64 -10.99
N LEU A 67 -2.50 -9.10 -12.12
CA LEU A 67 -3.11 -7.89 -12.69
C LEU A 67 -4.57 -8.13 -13.06
N GLU A 68 -4.87 -9.25 -13.72
CA GLU A 68 -6.25 -9.59 -14.10
C GLU A 68 -7.15 -9.79 -12.87
N PHE A 69 -6.64 -10.48 -11.84
CA PHE A 69 -7.33 -10.59 -10.56
C PHE A 69 -7.62 -9.20 -9.95
N CYS A 70 -6.62 -8.31 -9.90
CA CYS A 70 -6.79 -6.95 -9.36
C CYS A 70 -7.85 -6.16 -10.14
N ARG A 71 -7.85 -6.25 -11.48
CA ARG A 71 -8.87 -5.62 -12.34
C ARG A 71 -10.28 -6.13 -12.04
N GLY A 72 -10.42 -7.45 -11.98
CA GLY A 72 -11.71 -8.08 -11.69
C GLY A 72 -12.22 -7.72 -10.30
N TYR A 73 -11.32 -7.67 -9.30
CA TYR A 73 -11.69 -7.33 -7.93
C TYR A 73 -12.10 -5.85 -7.80
N CYS A 74 -11.32 -4.94 -8.37
CA CYS A 74 -11.67 -3.51 -8.40
C CYS A 74 -12.98 -3.25 -9.14
N GLY A 75 -13.22 -3.97 -10.25
CA GLY A 75 -14.48 -3.89 -10.99
C GLY A 75 -15.69 -4.28 -10.14
N ARG A 76 -15.59 -5.34 -9.33
CA ARG A 76 -16.67 -5.74 -8.39
C ARG A 76 -16.94 -4.71 -7.30
N LEU A 77 -15.94 -3.96 -6.87
CA LEU A 77 -16.07 -2.90 -5.86
C LEU A 77 -16.39 -1.53 -6.47
N ALA A 78 -16.48 -1.41 -7.79
CA ALA A 78 -16.59 -0.14 -8.52
C ALA A 78 -15.48 0.86 -8.15
N VAL A 79 -14.26 0.36 -7.88
CA VAL A 79 -13.08 1.16 -7.54
C VAL A 79 -12.22 1.32 -8.79
N PRO A 80 -11.94 2.54 -9.27
CA PRO A 80 -11.03 2.77 -10.37
C PRO A 80 -9.63 2.24 -10.06
N LEU A 81 -9.06 1.45 -10.97
CA LEU A 81 -7.71 0.90 -10.87
C LEU A 81 -6.80 1.57 -11.91
N ARG A 82 -5.71 2.21 -11.47
CA ARG A 82 -4.56 2.45 -12.33
C ARG A 82 -3.52 1.34 -12.12
N TRP A 83 -2.80 1.00 -13.16
CA TRP A 83 -1.72 0.04 -13.07
C TRP A 83 -0.55 0.45 -13.96
N GLN A 84 0.63 0.03 -13.58
CA GLN A 84 1.84 0.33 -14.34
C GLN A 84 2.77 -0.88 -14.35
N LYS A 85 3.21 -1.28 -15.55
CA LYS A 85 4.28 -2.25 -15.69
C LYS A 85 5.60 -1.53 -15.51
N VAL A 86 6.46 -2.10 -14.68
CA VAL A 86 7.79 -1.57 -14.42
C VAL A 86 8.84 -2.61 -14.78
N ASP A 87 9.89 -2.17 -15.45
CA ASP A 87 11.06 -3.01 -15.69
C ASP A 87 11.95 -2.94 -14.44
N VAL A 88 12.15 -4.11 -13.83
CA VAL A 88 13.03 -4.25 -12.68
C VAL A 88 14.39 -4.73 -13.18
N VAL A 89 15.32 -3.79 -13.30
CA VAL A 89 16.72 -4.12 -13.61
C VAL A 89 17.44 -4.34 -12.29
N SER A 90 17.98 -5.56 -12.11
CA SER A 90 18.79 -5.87 -10.92
C SER A 90 20.02 -4.97 -10.91
N ASP A 91 20.21 -4.25 -9.81
CA ASP A 91 21.40 -3.48 -9.54
C ASP A 91 22.24 -4.11 -8.40
N VAL A 92 23.25 -3.40 -7.94
CA VAL A 92 24.17 -3.84 -6.86
C VAL A 92 23.42 -4.15 -5.55
N LEU A 93 22.21 -3.62 -5.35
CA LEU A 93 21.40 -3.81 -4.15
C LEU A 93 20.45 -5.02 -4.24
N GLY A 94 20.42 -5.70 -5.40
CA GLY A 94 19.57 -6.87 -5.64
C GLY A 94 18.17 -6.52 -6.20
N ILE A 95 17.53 -7.57 -6.74
CA ILE A 95 16.26 -7.45 -7.47
C ILE A 95 15.10 -6.94 -6.58
N GLU A 96 15.08 -7.31 -5.30
CA GLU A 96 14.04 -6.87 -4.36
C GLU A 96 14.11 -5.37 -4.07
N ALA A 97 15.32 -4.84 -3.87
CA ALA A 97 15.54 -3.42 -3.67
C ALA A 97 15.14 -2.62 -4.91
N ALA A 98 15.51 -3.11 -6.10
CA ALA A 98 15.13 -2.51 -7.37
C ALA A 98 13.61 -2.52 -7.58
N ALA A 99 12.93 -3.64 -7.30
CA ALA A 99 11.48 -3.76 -7.36
C ALA A 99 10.78 -2.82 -6.37
N ARG A 100 11.31 -2.71 -5.13
CA ARG A 100 10.83 -1.77 -4.13
C ARG A 100 10.96 -0.33 -4.61
N GLN A 101 12.11 0.05 -5.16
CA GLN A 101 12.34 1.39 -5.68
C GLN A 101 11.40 1.72 -6.85
N ALA A 102 11.23 0.80 -7.79
CA ALA A 102 10.30 0.94 -8.91
C ALA A 102 8.86 1.14 -8.41
N ARG A 103 8.42 0.36 -7.41
CA ARG A 103 7.11 0.49 -6.77
C ARG A 103 6.91 1.88 -6.16
N TYR A 104 7.88 2.38 -5.39
CA TYR A 104 7.76 3.70 -4.77
C TYR A 104 7.79 4.85 -5.77
N ARG A 105 8.41 4.67 -6.94
CA ARG A 105 8.32 5.62 -8.05
C ARG A 105 6.89 5.73 -8.55
N VAL A 106 6.24 4.59 -8.84
CA VAL A 106 4.83 4.56 -9.26
C VAL A 106 3.90 5.13 -8.19
N PHE A 107 4.15 4.83 -6.92
CA PHE A 107 3.38 5.38 -5.81
C PHE A 107 3.53 6.91 -5.70
N GLY A 108 4.72 7.43 -5.99
CA GLY A 108 5.00 8.86 -5.96
C GLY A 108 4.23 9.69 -7.02
N GLU A 109 3.70 9.03 -8.06
CA GLU A 109 2.89 9.63 -9.11
C GLU A 109 1.42 9.83 -8.71
N THR A 110 1.02 9.40 -7.51
CA THR A 110 -0.35 9.54 -7.04
C THR A 110 -0.74 10.99 -6.81
N GLU A 111 -1.98 11.32 -7.16
CA GLU A 111 -2.62 12.60 -6.84
C GLU A 111 -3.53 12.52 -5.60
N ALA A 112 -3.58 11.36 -4.95
CA ALA A 112 -4.38 11.17 -3.74
C ALA A 112 -3.75 11.89 -2.53
N ASP A 113 -4.60 12.27 -1.57
CA ASP A 113 -4.13 12.83 -0.29
C ASP A 113 -3.40 11.75 0.53
N VAL A 114 -3.85 10.51 0.40
CA VAL A 114 -3.34 9.36 1.12
C VAL A 114 -3.14 8.18 0.19
N LEU A 115 -1.95 7.57 0.23
CA LEU A 115 -1.71 6.23 -0.29
C LEU A 115 -1.75 5.24 0.88
N ALA A 116 -2.71 4.32 0.87
CA ALA A 116 -2.84 3.26 1.85
C ALA A 116 -2.16 1.98 1.35
N ALA A 117 -1.26 1.41 2.13
CA ALA A 117 -0.54 0.19 1.76
C ALA A 117 -0.58 -0.82 2.91
N ALA A 118 -1.07 -2.03 2.63
CA ALA A 118 -1.00 -3.13 3.57
C ALA A 118 0.47 -3.55 3.75
N HIS A 119 0.92 -3.56 5.00
CA HIS A 119 2.22 -4.08 5.38
C HIS A 119 2.01 -5.06 6.54
N HIS A 120 2.60 -6.24 6.43
CA HIS A 120 2.55 -7.22 7.51
C HIS A 120 3.34 -6.77 8.75
N ALA A 121 2.89 -7.24 9.92
CA ALA A 121 3.69 -7.18 11.13
C ALA A 121 5.05 -7.87 10.93
N ASP A 122 5.12 -8.91 10.11
CA ASP A 122 6.34 -9.62 9.76
C ASP A 122 7.33 -8.72 8.99
N ASP A 123 6.87 -7.86 8.07
CA ASP A 123 7.71 -6.86 7.41
C ASP A 123 8.30 -5.87 8.42
N GLN A 124 7.56 -5.56 9.49
CA GLN A 124 8.03 -4.72 10.58
C GLN A 124 9.12 -5.43 11.39
N VAL A 125 8.90 -6.71 11.72
CA VAL A 125 9.87 -7.55 12.46
C VAL A 125 11.12 -7.75 11.61
N GLU A 126 11.00 -8.06 10.33
CA GLU A 126 12.14 -8.21 9.43
C GLU A 126 12.95 -6.92 9.33
N THR A 127 12.28 -5.78 9.12
CA THR A 127 12.94 -4.48 9.07
C THR A 127 13.66 -4.15 10.37
N PHE A 128 13.05 -4.47 11.52
CA PHE A 128 13.64 -4.31 12.84
C PHE A 128 14.87 -5.20 13.01
N MET A 129 14.75 -6.48 12.68
CA MET A 129 15.86 -7.45 12.79
C MET A 129 17.04 -7.07 11.90
N LEU A 130 16.77 -6.67 10.65
CA LEU A 130 17.83 -6.22 9.74
C LEU A 130 18.52 -4.93 10.24
N ALA A 131 17.76 -4.00 10.82
CA ALA A 131 18.32 -2.80 11.43
C ALA A 131 19.19 -3.13 12.65
N ALA A 132 18.75 -4.06 13.49
CA ALA A 132 19.49 -4.53 14.66
C ALA A 132 20.81 -5.21 14.26
N LEU A 133 20.76 -6.13 13.28
CA LEU A 133 21.94 -6.86 12.77
C LEU A 133 22.98 -5.94 12.11
N ARG A 134 22.54 -4.82 11.53
CA ARG A 134 23.43 -3.81 10.93
C ARG A 134 23.99 -2.81 11.93
N GLY A 135 23.74 -3.00 13.23
CA GLY A 135 24.19 -2.06 14.27
C GLY A 135 23.47 -0.72 14.22
N GLY A 136 22.26 -0.69 13.71
CA GLY A 136 21.43 0.51 13.63
C GLY A 136 21.15 1.07 15.03
N GLY A 137 21.33 2.39 15.21
CA GLY A 137 20.99 3.07 16.45
C GLY A 137 19.48 3.05 16.75
N LEU A 138 19.06 3.59 17.91
CA LEU A 138 17.67 3.59 18.38
C LEU A 138 16.64 4.07 17.31
N ARG A 139 17.01 4.99 16.42
CA ARG A 139 16.16 5.45 15.32
C ARG A 139 15.94 4.40 14.23
N ALA A 140 16.90 3.53 14.00
CA ALA A 140 16.79 2.44 13.02
C ALA A 140 15.99 1.26 13.58
N LEU A 141 15.94 1.15 14.91
CA LEU A 141 15.16 0.14 15.64
C LEU A 141 13.69 0.57 15.87
N SER A 142 13.35 1.84 15.60
CA SER A 142 11.95 2.25 15.65
C SER A 142 11.20 1.64 14.47
N ALA A 143 10.08 0.97 14.79
CA ALA A 143 9.17 0.41 13.76
C ALA A 143 8.81 1.46 12.71
N MET A 144 8.52 1.01 11.49
CA MET A 144 8.09 1.92 10.42
C MET A 144 6.87 2.73 10.88
N PRO A 145 6.88 4.06 10.80
CA PRO A 145 5.73 4.86 11.23
C PRO A 145 4.48 4.49 10.43
N ALA A 146 3.34 4.37 11.13
CA ALA A 146 2.06 4.07 10.50
C ALA A 146 1.69 5.12 9.43
N VAL A 147 2.09 6.37 9.64
CA VAL A 147 1.90 7.48 8.69
C VAL A 147 3.22 8.21 8.48
N ARG A 148 3.58 8.45 7.21
CA ARG A 148 4.73 9.28 6.84
C ARG A 148 4.47 10.02 5.52
N PRO A 149 5.17 11.12 5.23
CA PRO A 149 5.13 11.71 3.90
C PRO A 149 5.62 10.72 2.82
N LEU A 150 4.87 10.61 1.73
CA LEU A 150 5.28 9.90 0.52
C LEU A 150 5.91 10.90 -0.46
N ASN A 151 5.23 12.01 -0.68
CA ASN A 151 5.68 13.15 -1.47
C ASN A 151 5.21 14.46 -0.82
N ARG A 152 5.27 15.60 -1.54
CA ARG A 152 4.90 16.92 -1.00
C ARG A 152 3.42 17.06 -0.65
N ARG A 153 2.54 16.22 -1.20
CA ARG A 153 1.07 16.32 -1.07
C ARG A 153 0.44 15.09 -0.47
N THR A 154 1.09 13.93 -0.57
CA THR A 154 0.53 12.63 -0.23
C THR A 154 1.18 12.06 1.02
N LEU A 155 0.35 11.56 1.93
CA LEU A 155 0.79 10.75 3.06
C LEU A 155 0.74 9.26 2.69
N LEU A 156 1.75 8.50 3.05
CA LEU A 156 1.71 7.03 3.05
C LEU A 156 1.20 6.57 4.40
N TRP A 157 0.10 5.84 4.37
CA TRP A 157 -0.51 5.23 5.54
C TRP A 157 -0.40 3.70 5.48
N ARG A 158 -0.02 3.10 6.60
CA ARG A 158 0.07 1.66 6.83
C ARG A 158 -0.78 1.30 8.03
N PRO A 159 -2.05 0.92 7.81
CA PRO A 159 -2.95 0.54 8.90
C PRO A 159 -2.49 -0.74 9.59
#